data_839c92ad4726c1cce1d60df889d2b828
#
_entry.id   839c92ad4726c1cce1d60df889d2b828
#
_cell.length_a   1.000
_cell.length_b   1.000
_cell.length_c   1.000
_cell.angle_alpha   90.00
_cell.angle_beta   90.00
_cell.angle_gamma   90.00
#
_symmetry.space_group_name_H-M   'P 1'
#
loop_
_entity.id
_entity.type
_entity.pdbx_description
1 polymer ?
#
loop_
_entity_poly.entity_id
_entity_poly.type
_entity_poly.pdbx_seq_one_letter_code
_entity_poly.pdbx_strand_id
1 'polypeptide(L)'
;KVMDEVFPLIKKYGGTVVALTLDEKGIPETAEGRIEIAKKIIKEAEKYNIKKSDIIIDFLTLTCGTQQKEAKETLRGISLLKKDPEFADVKTVLGVSNISFGLPRRDIINSYFFSMALNSGLDACIINPLSQGMMDAYKAFRAIYAYDENCLDYIKTYTNTVAPTALASATTQNQAAPQAAPATTATAATKDENTT
;
A
#
# COMPACT_ATOMS: atom_id res chain seq x y z
N LYS A 1 14.08 -17.51 -22.62
CA LYS A 1 15.09 -18.47 -22.13
C LYS A 1 14.80 -18.93 -20.70
N VAL A 2 14.83 -18.06 -19.69
CA VAL A 2 14.57 -18.47 -18.28
C VAL A 2 13.17 -19.09 -18.10
N MET A 3 12.14 -18.50 -18.71
CA MET A 3 10.77 -19.04 -18.65
C MET A 3 10.67 -20.44 -19.25
N ASP A 4 11.35 -20.71 -20.36
CA ASP A 4 11.35 -22.03 -21.02
C ASP A 4 12.02 -23.12 -20.17
N GLU A 5 12.89 -22.73 -19.24
CA GLU A 5 13.54 -23.65 -18.31
C GLU A 5 12.72 -23.81 -17.01
N VAL A 6 12.14 -22.73 -16.47
CA VAL A 6 11.47 -22.72 -15.17
C VAL A 6 10.01 -23.20 -15.26
N PHE A 7 9.24 -22.75 -16.24
CA PHE A 7 7.80 -23.07 -16.30
C PHE A 7 7.51 -24.56 -16.47
N PRO A 8 8.27 -25.36 -17.25
CA PRO A 8 8.11 -26.80 -17.26
C PRO A 8 8.31 -27.46 -15.88
N LEU A 9 9.24 -26.92 -15.07
CA LEU A 9 9.48 -27.42 -13.72
C LEU A 9 8.32 -27.09 -12.78
N ILE A 10 7.81 -25.85 -12.84
CA ILE A 10 6.62 -25.45 -12.09
C ILE A 10 5.43 -26.32 -12.45
N LYS A 11 5.20 -26.56 -13.76
CA LYS A 11 4.14 -27.45 -14.22
C LYS A 11 4.30 -28.86 -13.67
N LYS A 12 5.52 -29.37 -13.65
CA LYS A 12 5.83 -30.75 -13.22
C LYS A 12 5.69 -30.97 -11.73
N TYR A 13 6.20 -30.04 -10.93
CA TYR A 13 6.31 -30.21 -9.47
C TYR A 13 5.29 -29.41 -8.68
N GLY A 14 4.61 -28.48 -9.29
CA GLY A 14 3.79 -27.48 -8.63
C GLY A 14 4.66 -26.35 -8.05
N GLY A 15 4.02 -25.34 -7.52
CA GLY A 15 4.68 -24.22 -6.84
C GLY A 15 4.21 -22.86 -7.34
N THR A 16 4.58 -21.83 -6.59
CA THR A 16 4.33 -20.43 -6.93
C THR A 16 5.63 -19.82 -7.46
N VAL A 17 5.53 -19.02 -8.52
CA VAL A 17 6.67 -18.34 -9.12
C VAL A 17 6.63 -16.85 -8.78
N VAL A 18 7.75 -16.32 -8.29
CA VAL A 18 7.97 -14.88 -8.20
C VAL A 18 8.67 -14.45 -9.49
N ALA A 19 8.02 -13.60 -10.25
CA ALA A 19 8.50 -13.12 -11.55
C ALA A 19 8.84 -11.63 -11.49
N LEU A 20 10.05 -11.30 -11.89
CA LEU A 20 10.57 -9.93 -11.87
C LEU A 20 10.23 -9.20 -13.17
N THR A 21 9.85 -7.93 -13.08
CA THR A 21 9.55 -7.08 -14.24
C THR A 21 10.82 -6.52 -14.88
N LEU A 22 11.68 -7.42 -15.36
CA LEU A 22 12.90 -7.09 -16.09
C LEU A 22 13.08 -8.03 -17.30
N ASP A 23 13.83 -7.59 -18.27
CA ASP A 23 14.22 -8.37 -19.45
C ASP A 23 15.73 -8.24 -19.72
N GLU A 24 16.17 -8.65 -20.91
CA GLU A 24 17.58 -8.59 -21.33
C GLU A 24 18.12 -7.16 -21.44
N LYS A 25 17.26 -6.15 -21.49
CA LYS A 25 17.61 -4.72 -21.50
C LYS A 25 17.69 -4.13 -20.09
N GLY A 26 17.30 -4.90 -19.09
CA GLY A 26 17.26 -4.49 -17.70
C GLY A 26 15.85 -4.17 -17.20
N ILE A 27 15.76 -3.30 -16.19
CA ILE A 27 14.50 -2.89 -15.56
C ILE A 27 13.97 -1.68 -16.33
N PRO A 28 12.73 -1.72 -16.88
CA PRO A 28 12.13 -0.57 -17.52
C PRO A 28 11.98 0.60 -16.54
N GLU A 29 12.28 1.82 -17.02
CA GLU A 29 12.17 3.03 -16.23
C GLU A 29 10.71 3.40 -15.89
N THR A 30 9.75 3.01 -16.75
CA THR A 30 8.33 3.36 -16.64
C THR A 30 7.48 2.21 -16.12
N ALA A 31 6.37 2.54 -15.47
CA ALA A 31 5.38 1.58 -15.02
C ALA A 31 4.79 0.78 -16.19
N GLU A 32 4.52 1.45 -17.32
CA GLU A 32 3.98 0.84 -18.53
C GLU A 32 4.91 -0.26 -19.07
N GLY A 33 6.21 0.04 -19.16
CA GLY A 33 7.21 -0.95 -19.60
C GLY A 33 7.28 -2.16 -18.66
N ARG A 34 7.19 -1.94 -17.34
CA ARG A 34 7.15 -3.03 -16.36
C ARG A 34 5.87 -3.85 -16.48
N ILE A 35 4.73 -3.22 -16.75
CA ILE A 35 3.45 -3.92 -17.01
C ILE A 35 3.52 -4.78 -18.27
N GLU A 36 4.13 -4.29 -19.33
CA GLU A 36 4.30 -5.07 -20.57
C GLU A 36 5.08 -6.36 -20.31
N ILE A 37 6.16 -6.28 -19.52
CA ILE A 37 6.93 -7.47 -19.12
C ILE A 37 6.07 -8.39 -18.23
N ALA A 38 5.35 -7.86 -17.24
CA ALA A 38 4.47 -8.64 -16.38
C ALA A 38 3.43 -9.40 -17.21
N LYS A 39 2.73 -8.72 -18.12
CA LYS A 39 1.75 -9.34 -19.03
C LYS A 39 2.35 -10.43 -19.92
N LYS A 40 3.56 -10.19 -20.43
CA LYS A 40 4.28 -11.19 -21.23
C LYS A 40 4.58 -12.44 -20.41
N ILE A 41 5.04 -12.28 -19.16
CA ILE A 41 5.35 -13.40 -18.26
C ILE A 41 4.07 -14.19 -17.95
N ILE A 42 2.97 -13.51 -17.60
CA ILE A 42 1.70 -14.15 -17.26
C ILE A 42 1.15 -14.94 -18.45
N LYS A 43 1.12 -14.33 -19.64
CA LYS A 43 0.65 -14.99 -20.87
C LYS A 43 1.53 -16.18 -21.27
N GLU A 44 2.83 -16.10 -21.02
CA GLU A 44 3.71 -17.24 -21.27
C GLU A 44 3.46 -18.38 -20.27
N ALA A 45 3.25 -18.06 -18.98
CA ALA A 45 2.93 -19.04 -17.95
C ALA A 45 1.61 -19.80 -18.23
N GLU A 46 0.61 -19.11 -18.79
CA GLU A 46 -0.67 -19.72 -19.19
C GLU A 46 -0.49 -20.86 -20.22
N LYS A 47 0.49 -20.78 -21.12
CA LYS A 47 0.80 -21.85 -22.08
C LYS A 47 1.26 -23.14 -21.40
N TYR A 48 1.79 -23.04 -20.21
CA TYR A 48 2.20 -24.17 -19.36
C TYR A 48 1.12 -24.61 -18.37
N ASN A 49 -0.11 -24.02 -18.46
CA ASN A 49 -1.21 -24.22 -17.51
C ASN A 49 -0.86 -23.81 -16.06
N ILE A 50 0.03 -22.84 -15.87
CA ILE A 50 0.29 -22.22 -14.58
C ILE A 50 -0.84 -21.22 -14.31
N LYS A 51 -1.52 -21.36 -13.19
CA LYS A 51 -2.64 -20.48 -12.83
C LYS A 51 -2.14 -19.07 -12.47
N LYS A 52 -2.95 -18.04 -12.73
CA LYS A 52 -2.64 -16.66 -12.31
C LYS A 52 -2.42 -16.55 -10.80
N SER A 53 -3.13 -17.34 -9.99
CA SER A 53 -2.94 -17.43 -8.53
C SER A 53 -1.56 -17.92 -8.10
N ASP A 54 -0.86 -18.61 -8.98
CA ASP A 54 0.47 -19.19 -8.71
C ASP A 54 1.60 -18.31 -9.26
N ILE A 55 1.25 -17.08 -9.70
CA ILE A 55 2.19 -16.08 -10.21
C ILE A 55 2.16 -14.87 -9.29
N ILE A 56 3.33 -14.47 -8.82
CA ILE A 56 3.52 -13.25 -8.03
C ILE A 56 4.47 -12.34 -8.80
N ILE A 57 4.04 -11.13 -9.12
CA ILE A 57 4.86 -10.16 -9.85
C ILE A 57 5.61 -9.27 -8.88
N ASP A 58 6.93 -9.21 -9.03
CA ASP A 58 7.79 -8.23 -8.36
C ASP A 58 8.07 -7.06 -9.30
N PHE A 59 7.56 -5.87 -8.95
CA PHE A 59 7.75 -4.63 -9.70
C PHE A 59 9.11 -3.99 -9.45
N LEU A 60 9.96 -4.60 -8.63
CA LEU A 60 11.33 -4.18 -8.35
C LEU A 60 11.42 -2.80 -7.70
N THR A 61 11.63 -2.79 -6.40
CA THR A 61 11.89 -1.56 -5.65
C THR A 61 13.32 -1.11 -5.88
N LEU A 62 13.50 0.01 -6.59
CA LEU A 62 14.79 0.66 -6.77
C LEU A 62 14.98 1.74 -5.70
N THR A 63 16.24 2.01 -5.33
CA THR A 63 16.52 2.98 -4.28
C THR A 63 16.27 4.41 -4.74
N CYS A 64 15.51 5.16 -3.96
CA CYS A 64 15.26 6.57 -4.27
C CYS A 64 16.51 7.47 -4.09
N GLY A 65 17.57 6.96 -3.49
CA GLY A 65 18.84 7.68 -3.39
C GLY A 65 19.54 7.92 -4.72
N THR A 66 19.40 6.99 -5.66
CA THR A 66 20.04 7.09 -6.99
C THR A 66 19.04 7.04 -8.15
N GLN A 67 17.85 6.49 -7.92
CA GLN A 67 16.80 6.25 -8.93
C GLN A 67 15.46 6.78 -8.45
N GLN A 68 15.40 8.07 -8.09
CA GLN A 68 14.25 8.70 -7.45
C GLN A 68 12.98 8.65 -8.31
N LYS A 69 13.14 8.81 -9.63
CA LYS A 69 11.98 8.79 -10.55
C LYS A 69 11.32 7.43 -10.60
N GLU A 70 12.09 6.36 -10.53
CA GLU A 70 11.64 4.98 -10.64
C GLU A 70 10.88 4.51 -9.40
N ALA A 71 11.10 5.14 -8.24
CA ALA A 71 10.40 4.80 -6.99
C ALA A 71 8.87 4.92 -7.14
N LYS A 72 8.38 6.01 -7.75
CA LYS A 72 6.95 6.18 -8.02
C LYS A 72 6.43 5.24 -9.12
N GLU A 73 7.28 4.86 -10.09
CA GLU A 73 6.91 3.96 -11.17
C GLU A 73 6.67 2.53 -10.67
N THR A 74 7.36 2.11 -9.60
CA THR A 74 7.07 0.86 -8.90
C THR A 74 5.63 0.85 -8.35
N LEU A 75 5.22 1.91 -7.66
CA LEU A 75 3.86 2.06 -7.12
C LEU A 75 2.80 2.13 -8.22
N ARG A 76 3.08 2.87 -9.29
CA ARG A 76 2.20 2.96 -10.45
C ARG A 76 2.03 1.60 -11.15
N GLY A 77 3.11 0.84 -11.29
CA GLY A 77 3.07 -0.50 -11.89
C GLY A 77 2.13 -1.44 -11.15
N ILE A 78 2.21 -1.48 -9.81
CA ILE A 78 1.27 -2.25 -8.97
C ILE A 78 -0.16 -1.79 -9.23
N SER A 79 -0.42 -0.47 -9.15
CA SER A 79 -1.75 0.09 -9.35
C SER A 79 -2.33 -0.19 -10.74
N LEU A 80 -1.51 -0.14 -11.78
CA LEU A 80 -1.92 -0.46 -13.14
C LEU A 80 -2.28 -1.95 -13.29
N LEU A 81 -1.49 -2.86 -12.72
CA LEU A 81 -1.81 -4.29 -12.74
C LEU A 81 -3.14 -4.57 -12.05
N LYS A 82 -3.35 -3.99 -10.86
CA LYS A 82 -4.57 -4.21 -10.07
C LYS A 82 -5.84 -3.60 -10.68
N LYS A 83 -5.69 -2.58 -11.52
CA LYS A 83 -6.81 -1.95 -12.24
C LYS A 83 -7.15 -2.66 -13.56
N ASP A 84 -6.30 -3.52 -14.05
CA ASP A 84 -6.55 -4.26 -15.28
C ASP A 84 -7.40 -5.50 -14.97
N PRO A 85 -8.65 -5.58 -15.46
CA PRO A 85 -9.55 -6.69 -15.14
C PRO A 85 -9.01 -8.07 -15.51
N GLU A 86 -8.16 -8.14 -16.54
CA GLU A 86 -7.55 -9.40 -16.99
C GLU A 86 -6.51 -9.93 -15.99
N PHE A 87 -5.85 -9.02 -15.23
CA PHE A 87 -4.69 -9.35 -14.40
C PHE A 87 -4.86 -8.98 -12.92
N ALA A 88 -6.02 -8.46 -12.51
CA ALA A 88 -6.27 -8.00 -11.13
C ALA A 88 -6.06 -9.10 -10.06
N ASP A 89 -6.30 -10.37 -10.42
CA ASP A 89 -6.12 -11.51 -9.53
C ASP A 89 -4.66 -11.95 -9.36
N VAL A 90 -3.76 -11.48 -10.22
CA VAL A 90 -2.32 -11.77 -10.10
C VAL A 90 -1.78 -11.06 -8.87
N LYS A 91 -1.01 -11.79 -8.06
CA LYS A 91 -0.43 -11.25 -6.83
C LYS A 91 0.83 -10.43 -7.11
N THR A 92 1.12 -9.52 -6.20
CA THR A 92 2.30 -8.65 -6.27
C THR A 92 3.13 -8.77 -5.01
N VAL A 93 4.46 -8.62 -5.14
CA VAL A 93 5.40 -8.60 -4.02
C VAL A 93 6.43 -7.49 -4.21
N LEU A 94 6.95 -6.96 -3.12
CA LEU A 94 8.09 -6.04 -3.11
C LEU A 94 9.06 -6.34 -1.98
N GLY A 95 10.36 -6.19 -2.26
CA GLY A 95 11.38 -5.97 -1.25
C GLY A 95 11.38 -4.51 -0.82
N VAL A 96 10.52 -4.15 0.16
CA VAL A 96 10.19 -2.76 0.50
C VAL A 96 11.40 -1.94 0.92
N SER A 97 12.31 -2.51 1.73
CA SER A 97 13.45 -1.78 2.29
C SER A 97 14.51 -1.34 1.27
N ASN A 98 14.43 -1.84 0.03
CA ASN A 98 15.33 -1.43 -1.04
C ASN A 98 15.16 0.06 -1.40
N ILE A 99 13.96 0.63 -1.19
CA ILE A 99 13.64 2.03 -1.49
C ILE A 99 14.62 3.01 -0.83
N SER A 100 15.09 2.69 0.34
CA SER A 100 15.93 3.59 1.17
C SER A 100 17.39 3.23 1.20
N PHE A 101 17.85 2.29 0.35
CA PHE A 101 19.26 1.86 0.36
C PHE A 101 20.20 3.04 0.15
N GLY A 102 21.22 3.16 1.02
CA GLY A 102 22.19 4.27 0.98
C GLY A 102 21.71 5.58 1.62
N LEU A 103 20.46 5.68 2.11
CA LEU A 103 19.93 6.89 2.72
C LEU A 103 19.97 6.84 4.25
N PRO A 104 20.08 7.99 4.93
CA PRO A 104 19.91 8.07 6.39
C PRO A 104 18.44 7.88 6.78
N ARG A 105 18.19 7.53 8.06
CA ARG A 105 16.84 7.37 8.61
C ARG A 105 15.94 6.51 7.73
N ARG A 106 16.46 5.35 7.33
CA ARG A 106 15.78 4.40 6.45
C ARG A 106 14.40 3.97 6.96
N ASP A 107 14.24 3.92 8.27
CA ASP A 107 13.00 3.62 8.97
C ASP A 107 11.84 4.49 8.50
N ILE A 108 12.07 5.80 8.33
CA ILE A 108 11.06 6.76 7.88
C ILE A 108 10.62 6.44 6.45
N ILE A 109 11.58 6.41 5.52
CA ILE A 109 11.27 6.19 4.09
C ILE A 109 10.59 4.83 3.88
N ASN A 110 11.10 3.78 4.54
CA ASN A 110 10.54 2.44 4.44
C ASN A 110 9.06 2.39 4.87
N SER A 111 8.72 3.02 5.99
CA SER A 111 7.35 3.01 6.52
C SER A 111 6.38 3.75 5.61
N TYR A 112 6.76 4.93 5.12
CA TYR A 112 5.94 5.72 4.20
C TYR A 112 5.78 5.03 2.84
N PHE A 113 6.88 4.51 2.28
CA PHE A 113 6.81 3.78 1.01
C PHE A 113 5.96 2.52 1.13
N PHE A 114 6.06 1.81 2.25
CA PHE A 114 5.24 0.63 2.51
C PHE A 114 3.74 0.97 2.54
N SER A 115 3.36 2.05 3.24
CA SER A 115 1.97 2.52 3.23
C SER A 115 1.46 2.85 1.82
N MET A 116 2.29 3.53 1.01
CA MET A 116 1.96 3.84 -0.37
C MET A 116 1.83 2.58 -1.23
N ALA A 117 2.69 1.58 -1.02
CA ALA A 117 2.64 0.31 -1.75
C ALA A 117 1.37 -0.49 -1.40
N LEU A 118 0.99 -0.55 -0.13
CA LEU A 118 -0.27 -1.15 0.30
C LEU A 118 -1.47 -0.45 -0.35
N ASN A 119 -1.47 0.89 -0.38
CA ASN A 119 -2.51 1.67 -1.06
C ASN A 119 -2.56 1.43 -2.57
N SER A 120 -1.43 1.09 -3.19
CA SER A 120 -1.36 0.75 -4.61
C SER A 120 -1.87 -0.67 -4.92
N GLY A 121 -2.14 -1.49 -3.90
CA GLY A 121 -2.65 -2.85 -4.03
C GLY A 121 -1.59 -3.94 -3.88
N LEU A 122 -0.50 -3.68 -3.14
CA LEU A 122 0.52 -4.69 -2.83
C LEU A 122 -0.08 -5.85 -2.03
N ASP A 123 0.10 -7.09 -2.49
CA ASP A 123 -0.42 -8.29 -1.81
C ASP A 123 0.55 -8.89 -0.80
N ALA A 124 1.83 -8.88 -1.10
CA ALA A 124 2.88 -9.45 -0.26
C ALA A 124 4.09 -8.52 -0.15
N CYS A 125 4.83 -8.63 0.94
CA CYS A 125 6.00 -7.79 1.16
C CYS A 125 7.12 -8.55 1.85
N ILE A 126 8.35 -8.25 1.45
CA ILE A 126 9.56 -8.68 2.14
C ILE A 126 10.02 -7.50 2.98
N ILE A 127 9.80 -7.59 4.30
CA ILE A 127 10.09 -6.54 5.28
C ILE A 127 10.76 -7.12 6.53
N ASN A 128 11.35 -6.25 7.35
CA ASN A 128 11.75 -6.63 8.69
C ASN A 128 10.54 -6.51 9.65
N PRO A 129 9.99 -7.61 10.17
CA PRO A 129 8.83 -7.56 11.06
C PRO A 129 9.15 -6.94 12.44
N LEU A 130 10.43 -6.76 12.77
CA LEU A 130 10.87 -6.08 13.98
C LEU A 130 10.97 -4.55 13.82
N SER A 131 10.76 -4.04 12.60
CA SER A 131 10.71 -2.60 12.35
C SER A 131 9.38 -2.04 12.83
N GLN A 132 9.41 -1.33 13.99
CA GLN A 132 8.22 -0.74 14.57
C GLN A 132 7.46 0.15 13.56
N GLY A 133 8.17 1.06 12.88
CA GLY A 133 7.53 1.95 11.93
C GLY A 133 6.85 1.24 10.75
N MET A 134 7.39 0.12 10.27
CA MET A 134 6.72 -0.68 9.23
C MET A 134 5.48 -1.39 9.78
N MET A 135 5.56 -1.93 11.00
CA MET A 135 4.41 -2.59 11.62
C MET A 135 3.31 -1.59 11.97
N ASP A 136 3.68 -0.38 12.40
CA ASP A 136 2.74 0.72 12.65
C ASP A 136 2.03 1.14 11.35
N ALA A 137 2.78 1.29 10.26
CA ALA A 137 2.23 1.58 8.93
C ALA A 137 1.22 0.52 8.49
N TYR A 138 1.54 -0.76 8.68
CA TYR A 138 0.65 -1.87 8.36
C TYR A 138 -0.64 -1.87 9.19
N LYS A 139 -0.52 -1.69 10.51
CA LYS A 139 -1.69 -1.66 11.41
C LYS A 139 -2.58 -0.45 11.14
N ALA A 140 -1.99 0.71 10.91
CA ALA A 140 -2.73 1.91 10.54
C ALA A 140 -3.45 1.73 9.20
N PHE A 141 -2.79 1.13 8.19
CA PHE A 141 -3.41 0.82 6.92
C PHE A 141 -4.62 -0.10 7.08
N ARG A 142 -4.51 -1.18 7.87
CA ARG A 142 -5.62 -2.10 8.12
C ARG A 142 -6.82 -1.41 8.77
N ALA A 143 -6.57 -0.55 9.75
CA ALA A 143 -7.63 0.21 10.42
C ALA A 143 -8.33 1.18 9.45
N ILE A 144 -7.57 1.94 8.66
CA ILE A 144 -8.09 2.92 7.69
C ILE A 144 -8.92 2.25 6.59
N TYR A 145 -8.49 1.08 6.11
CA TYR A 145 -9.16 0.35 5.02
C TYR A 145 -10.21 -0.67 5.51
N ALA A 146 -10.61 -0.60 6.78
CA ALA A 146 -11.60 -1.49 7.40
C ALA A 146 -11.23 -3.00 7.33
N TYR A 147 -9.93 -3.33 7.28
CA TYR A 147 -9.41 -4.67 7.43
C TYR A 147 -9.19 -5.06 8.90
N ASP A 148 -9.41 -4.14 9.81
CA ASP A 148 -9.41 -4.30 11.26
C ASP A 148 -10.75 -3.82 11.78
N GLU A 149 -11.67 -4.76 12.04
CA GLU A 149 -13.03 -4.48 12.45
C GLU A 149 -13.05 -3.66 13.75
N ASN A 150 -13.74 -2.51 13.72
CA ASN A 150 -13.81 -1.56 14.84
C ASN A 150 -12.44 -1.15 15.40
N CYS A 151 -11.37 -1.25 14.62
CA CYS A 151 -9.98 -0.96 15.02
C CYS A 151 -9.50 -1.76 16.24
N LEU A 152 -10.03 -2.95 16.49
CA LEU A 152 -9.78 -3.73 17.70
C LEU A 152 -8.31 -4.14 17.85
N ASP A 153 -7.67 -4.58 16.76
CA ASP A 153 -6.25 -4.95 16.78
C ASP A 153 -5.35 -3.71 16.96
N TYR A 154 -5.71 -2.60 16.33
CA TYR A 154 -5.03 -1.32 16.49
C TYR A 154 -5.12 -0.82 17.94
N ILE A 155 -6.33 -0.76 18.52
CA ILE A 155 -6.56 -0.35 19.90
C ILE A 155 -5.79 -1.24 20.86
N LYS A 156 -5.91 -2.57 20.74
CA LYS A 156 -5.19 -3.54 21.57
C LYS A 156 -3.67 -3.33 21.52
N THR A 157 -3.14 -3.01 20.33
CA THR A 157 -1.70 -2.83 20.17
C THR A 157 -1.18 -1.57 20.84
N TYR A 158 -1.93 -0.47 20.76
CA TYR A 158 -1.41 0.87 21.13
C TYR A 158 -1.97 1.46 22.43
N THR A 159 -3.03 0.88 23.01
CA THR A 159 -3.62 1.42 24.27
C THR A 159 -2.62 1.53 25.43
N ASN A 160 -1.68 0.60 25.52
CA ASN A 160 -0.70 0.57 26.63
C ASN A 160 0.72 1.00 26.19
N THR A 161 0.87 1.55 24.98
CA THR A 161 2.16 2.08 24.56
C THR A 161 2.35 3.48 25.15
N VAL A 162 3.46 3.66 25.87
CA VAL A 162 3.83 5.01 26.38
C VAL A 162 4.12 5.90 25.18
N ALA A 163 3.31 6.95 25.01
CA ALA A 163 3.60 7.96 23.99
C ALA A 163 5.01 8.54 24.22
N PRO A 164 5.80 8.80 23.15
CA PRO A 164 7.06 9.51 23.32
C PRO A 164 6.83 10.80 24.12
N THR A 165 7.65 11.05 25.12
CA THR A 165 7.49 12.08 26.15
C THR A 165 7.27 13.52 25.63
N ALA A 166 7.51 13.77 24.35
CA ALA A 166 7.28 15.06 23.70
C ALA A 166 5.79 15.39 23.43
N LEU A 167 4.88 14.41 23.49
CA LEU A 167 3.43 14.60 23.28
C LEU A 167 2.63 14.60 24.59
N ALA A 168 3.23 14.24 25.72
CA ALA A 168 2.55 14.16 27.02
C ALA A 168 2.12 15.53 27.60
N SER A 169 2.61 16.63 27.04
CA SER A 169 2.28 17.98 27.53
C SER A 169 1.03 18.61 26.89
N ALA A 170 0.46 17.97 25.85
CA ALA A 170 -0.66 18.53 25.08
C ALA A 170 -2.02 17.87 25.37
N THR A 171 -2.08 16.80 26.15
CA THR A 171 -3.30 15.97 26.25
C THR A 171 -4.14 16.20 27.49
N THR A 172 -3.79 17.19 28.36
CA THR A 172 -4.55 17.42 29.60
C THR A 172 -5.59 18.55 29.53
N GLN A 173 -5.88 19.08 28.33
CA GLN A 173 -7.00 20.02 28.18
C GLN A 173 -7.75 19.72 26.88
N ASN A 174 -8.75 18.91 26.92
CA ASN A 174 -10.04 18.99 26.23
C ASN A 174 -10.75 17.63 26.13
N GLN A 175 -11.32 17.21 27.24
CA GLN A 175 -12.51 16.35 27.20
C GLN A 175 -13.68 17.18 27.71
N ALA A 176 -14.23 18.02 26.83
CA ALA A 176 -15.57 18.55 26.96
C ALA A 176 -16.29 18.22 25.66
N ALA A 177 -17.19 17.27 25.73
CA ALA A 177 -18.10 16.97 24.64
C ALA A 177 -18.92 18.22 24.26
N PRO A 178 -19.15 18.50 22.97
CA PRO A 178 -20.08 19.57 22.60
C PRO A 178 -21.50 19.14 22.97
N GLN A 179 -22.11 19.79 23.98
CA GLN A 179 -23.55 19.74 24.20
C GLN A 179 -24.25 20.40 23.01
N ALA A 180 -25.19 19.69 22.42
CA ALA A 180 -26.08 20.23 21.40
C ALA A 180 -26.91 21.37 22.00
N ALA A 181 -26.85 22.55 21.38
CA ALA A 181 -27.70 23.69 21.74
C ALA A 181 -29.15 23.42 21.29
N PRO A 182 -30.14 23.77 22.09
CA PRO A 182 -31.57 23.60 21.70
C PRO A 182 -31.95 24.59 20.61
N ALA A 183 -32.71 24.12 19.62
CA ALA A 183 -33.30 24.93 18.57
C ALA A 183 -34.28 25.94 19.13
N THR A 184 -34.00 27.23 18.99
CA THR A 184 -34.96 28.31 19.24
C THR A 184 -35.84 28.47 18.02
N THR A 185 -37.13 28.17 18.22
CA THR A 185 -38.24 28.51 17.33
C THR A 185 -38.41 30.03 17.29
N ALA A 186 -38.16 30.62 16.13
CA ALA A 186 -38.49 32.02 15.88
C ALA A 186 -39.97 32.12 15.47
N THR A 187 -40.76 32.70 16.36
CA THR A 187 -42.17 33.09 16.12
C THR A 187 -42.18 34.35 15.26
N ALA A 188 -42.94 34.30 14.19
CA ALA A 188 -43.27 35.46 13.36
C ALA A 188 -44.07 36.48 14.14
N ALA A 189 -43.65 37.73 14.11
CA ALA A 189 -44.46 38.88 14.53
C ALA A 189 -44.71 39.78 13.32
N THR A 190 -45.89 39.76 12.84
CA THR A 190 -46.53 40.77 11.99
C THR A 190 -46.51 42.12 12.71
N LYS A 191 -46.22 43.18 11.98
CA LYS A 191 -46.64 44.54 12.31
C LYS A 191 -47.11 45.26 11.05
N ASP A 192 -48.38 45.60 11.16
CA ASP A 192 -49.11 46.47 10.25
C ASP A 192 -48.64 47.94 10.37
N GLU A 193 -48.79 48.62 9.21
CA GLU A 193 -49.35 49.98 9.00
C GLU A 193 -48.85 51.16 9.85
N ASN A 194 -48.53 52.24 9.30
CA ASN A 194 -49.34 53.29 8.69
C ASN A 194 -48.60 54.68 8.72
N THR A 195 -48.83 55.44 7.65
CA THR A 195 -49.01 56.89 7.58
C THR A 195 -47.83 57.85 7.82
N THR A 196 -47.33 58.52 6.88
CA THR A 196 -47.78 59.76 6.21
C THR A 196 -46.85 60.08 5.04
#